data_b85649fcea1552d7b6f1dc1cdc239b67
#
_entry.id   b85649fcea1552d7b6f1dc1cdc239b67
#
_cell.length_a   1.000
_cell.length_b   1.000
_cell.length_c   1.000
_cell.angle_alpha   90.00
_cell.angle_beta   90.00
_cell.angle_gamma   90.00
#
_symmetry.space_group_name_H-M   'P 1'
#
loop_
_entity.id
_entity.type
_entity.pdbx_description
1 polymer ?
#
loop_
_entity_poly.entity_id
_entity_poly.type
_entity_poly.pdbx_seq_one_letter_code
_entity_poly.pdbx_strand_id
1 'polypeptide(L)'
;GRGYGKGELYSTIYTGRSIGEEIDMKRQVTMEEISDGKLYSSNDLVKADCGDCEGCHACCTGMGSSIVLDPLDIVRICRGTGATFEALLAGKIELNVVDGIILPNLKMTGEEEGCGFLTREGRCSIHPFRPGICRLFPLGRYYEENGFRYFLQVHECQKENRTKVKVKKWLDTPNLKDYETYIARWHGVLIQLQEYIAAHPESAKAVSMDVLQRFYLTPYQTEEFYSEFFQRMDEAKNIL
;
A
#
# COMPACT_ATOMS: atom_id res chain seq x y z
N GLY A 1 31.92 -1.91 6.57
CA GLY A 1 31.01 -1.81 5.46
C GLY A 1 30.39 -3.17 5.17
N ARG A 2 29.14 -3.41 5.59
CA ARG A 2 28.35 -4.54 5.09
C ARG A 2 27.58 -3.99 3.90
N GLY A 3 27.98 -4.40 2.68
CA GLY A 3 27.24 -4.09 1.46
C GLY A 3 25.84 -4.68 1.55
N TYR A 4 24.84 -3.83 1.50
CA TYR A 4 23.46 -4.26 1.29
C TYR A 4 23.37 -4.84 -0.12
N GLY A 5 22.87 -6.08 -0.23
CA GLY A 5 22.58 -6.70 -1.52
C GLY A 5 21.62 -5.84 -2.34
N LYS A 6 21.49 -6.10 -3.63
CA LYS A 6 20.58 -5.41 -4.55
C LYS A 6 19.13 -5.66 -4.13
N GLY A 7 18.60 -4.87 -3.18
CA GLY A 7 17.18 -4.83 -2.82
C GLY A 7 16.55 -3.56 -3.36
N GLU A 8 15.27 -3.60 -3.70
CA GLU A 8 14.53 -2.45 -4.17
C GLU A 8 13.73 -1.81 -3.04
N LEU A 9 13.78 -0.48 -2.96
CA LEU A 9 13.05 0.33 -1.99
C LEU A 9 11.69 0.70 -2.56
N TYR A 10 10.64 0.18 -1.93
CA TYR A 10 9.29 0.66 -2.16
C TYR A 10 8.82 1.43 -0.93
N SER A 11 8.73 2.73 -1.08
CA SER A 11 8.22 3.61 -0.05
C SER A 11 6.70 3.72 -0.14
N THR A 12 6.11 3.79 1.02
CA THR A 12 4.67 3.93 1.21
C THR A 12 4.14 5.35 0.97
N ILE A 13 5.02 6.35 0.80
CA ILE A 13 4.60 7.75 0.71
C ILE A 13 5.43 8.48 -0.35
N TYR A 14 4.72 9.04 -1.32
CA TYR A 14 5.24 9.98 -2.31
C TYR A 14 5.09 11.42 -1.82
N THR A 15 6.18 12.14 -1.72
CA THR A 15 6.18 13.60 -1.62
C THR A 15 6.55 14.19 -2.98
N GLY A 16 5.64 14.09 -3.95
CA GLY A 16 5.82 14.70 -5.26
C GLY A 16 4.48 15.17 -5.80
N ARG A 17 4.27 16.49 -5.87
CA ARG A 17 3.16 17.09 -6.60
C ARG A 17 3.41 16.90 -8.09
N SER A 18 2.59 16.08 -8.75
CA SER A 18 2.40 16.21 -10.19
C SER A 18 0.97 15.86 -10.55
N ILE A 19 0.25 16.87 -10.98
CA ILE A 19 -1.07 16.73 -11.59
C ILE A 19 -0.82 16.23 -13.01
N GLY A 20 -1.13 14.93 -13.27
CA GLY A 20 -1.11 14.36 -14.62
C GLY A 20 0.14 13.59 -15.01
N GLU A 21 1.06 13.30 -14.10
CA GLU A 21 2.22 12.43 -14.34
C GLU A 21 2.02 11.03 -13.76
N GLU A 22 2.62 10.05 -14.41
CA GLU A 22 2.64 8.65 -13.98
C GLU A 22 3.25 8.52 -12.58
N ILE A 23 2.64 7.70 -11.72
CA ILE A 23 3.11 7.46 -10.36
C ILE A 23 4.18 6.38 -10.41
N ASP A 24 5.42 6.74 -10.07
CA ASP A 24 6.52 5.78 -9.88
C ASP A 24 6.57 5.32 -8.41
N MET A 25 6.43 4.03 -8.17
CA MET A 25 6.51 3.43 -6.82
C MET A 25 7.95 3.21 -6.34
N LYS A 26 8.93 3.34 -7.23
CA LYS A 26 10.34 3.26 -6.88
C LYS A 26 10.87 4.62 -6.42
N ARG A 27 11.35 4.70 -5.19
CA ARG A 27 12.08 5.88 -4.74
C ARG A 27 13.54 5.83 -5.21
N GLN A 28 13.98 6.90 -5.86
CA GLN A 28 15.40 7.15 -6.15
C GLN A 28 16.12 7.80 -4.96
N VAL A 29 15.98 7.19 -3.78
CA VAL A 29 16.61 7.64 -2.53
C VAL A 29 17.31 6.48 -1.85
N THR A 30 18.38 6.75 -1.11
CA THR A 30 19.11 5.72 -0.39
C THR A 30 18.45 5.38 0.95
N MET A 31 18.70 4.17 1.46
CA MET A 31 18.24 3.76 2.80
C MET A 31 18.72 4.70 3.90
N GLU A 32 19.92 5.23 3.75
CA GLU A 32 20.54 6.15 4.69
C GLU A 32 19.81 7.49 4.77
N GLU A 33 19.21 7.94 3.66
CA GLU A 33 18.49 9.21 3.60
C GLU A 33 17.08 9.13 4.21
N ILE A 34 16.42 7.99 4.08
CA ILE A 34 15.00 7.88 4.48
C ILE A 34 14.77 7.08 5.75
N SER A 35 15.75 6.32 6.23
CA SER A 35 15.55 5.39 7.34
C SER A 35 16.57 5.58 8.47
N ASP A 36 16.35 4.87 9.57
CA ASP A 36 17.30 4.75 10.66
C ASP A 36 18.47 3.78 10.37
N GLY A 37 18.62 3.34 9.11
CA GLY A 37 19.67 2.44 8.65
C GLY A 37 19.48 0.99 9.09
N LYS A 38 18.29 0.60 9.58
CA LYS A 38 18.01 -0.74 10.08
C LYS A 38 16.88 -1.41 9.31
N LEU A 39 17.01 -2.72 9.17
CA LEU A 39 15.96 -3.59 8.68
C LEU A 39 15.39 -4.43 9.82
N TYR A 40 14.07 -4.51 9.87
CA TYR A 40 13.31 -5.14 10.95
C TYR A 40 12.50 -6.33 10.42
N SER A 41 12.42 -7.37 11.23
CA SER A 41 11.43 -8.45 11.08
C SER A 41 10.15 -8.11 11.87
N SER A 42 9.10 -8.89 11.68
CA SER A 42 7.82 -8.70 12.38
C SER A 42 7.93 -8.81 13.92
N ASN A 43 8.94 -9.48 14.43
CA ASN A 43 9.16 -9.66 15.88
C ASN A 43 10.06 -8.60 16.51
N ASP A 44 10.75 -7.78 15.70
CA ASP A 44 11.67 -6.77 16.20
C ASP A 44 10.93 -5.56 16.79
N LEU A 45 11.61 -4.88 17.70
CA LEU A 45 11.15 -3.63 18.31
C LEU A 45 11.55 -2.44 17.42
N VAL A 46 10.58 -1.64 17.05
CA VAL A 46 10.76 -0.42 16.26
C VAL A 46 10.13 0.79 16.96
N LYS A 47 10.72 1.97 16.80
CA LYS A 47 10.24 3.22 17.43
C LYS A 47 9.11 3.85 16.60
N ALA A 48 7.98 3.15 16.49
CA ALA A 48 6.84 3.55 15.66
C ALA A 48 5.58 3.96 16.45
N ASP A 49 5.43 3.49 17.68
CA ASP A 49 4.20 3.71 18.44
C ASP A 49 4.02 5.19 18.81
N CYS A 50 2.96 5.78 18.27
CA CYS A 50 2.58 7.18 18.43
C CYS A 50 1.21 7.35 19.14
N GLY A 51 0.75 6.36 19.90
CA GLY A 51 -0.53 6.40 20.60
C GLY A 51 -1.71 6.35 19.63
N ASP A 52 -1.69 5.46 18.67
CA ASP A 52 -2.77 5.22 17.69
C ASP A 52 -3.17 6.47 16.89
N CYS A 53 -2.22 7.36 16.62
CA CYS A 53 -2.42 8.63 15.90
C CYS A 53 -3.46 9.56 16.57
N GLU A 54 -3.68 9.43 17.88
CA GLU A 54 -4.63 10.29 18.59
C GLU A 54 -4.26 11.78 18.42
N GLY A 55 -5.25 12.59 18.00
CA GLY A 55 -5.09 14.01 17.72
C GLY A 55 -4.14 14.35 16.56
N CYS A 56 -3.85 13.38 15.67
CA CYS A 56 -3.00 13.60 14.47
C CYS A 56 -3.62 12.99 13.22
N HIS A 57 -3.56 13.73 12.12
CA HIS A 57 -4.00 13.27 10.80
C HIS A 57 -3.04 13.73 9.68
N ALA A 58 -1.81 14.05 10.01
CA ALA A 58 -0.82 14.58 9.05
C ALA A 58 -0.60 13.66 7.84
N CYS A 59 -0.56 12.33 8.05
CA CYS A 59 -0.45 11.34 6.97
C CYS A 59 -1.80 11.03 6.27
N CYS A 60 -2.88 11.75 6.61
CA CYS A 60 -4.18 11.67 5.95
C CYS A 60 -4.48 12.91 5.10
N THR A 61 -3.52 13.81 4.93
CA THR A 61 -3.65 15.06 4.16
C THR A 61 -2.46 15.24 3.23
N GLY A 62 -2.69 15.83 2.05
CA GLY A 62 -1.64 16.16 1.09
C GLY A 62 -0.92 14.96 0.47
N MET A 63 -1.55 13.78 0.49
CA MET A 63 -0.92 12.55 0.01
C MET A 63 -1.05 12.35 -1.50
N GLY A 64 -1.82 13.19 -2.19
CA GLY A 64 -2.08 13.03 -3.61
C GLY A 64 -2.64 11.64 -3.92
N SER A 65 -2.11 10.97 -4.93
CA SER A 65 -2.47 9.61 -5.33
C SER A 65 -1.55 8.51 -4.77
N SER A 66 -0.70 8.84 -3.80
CA SER A 66 0.34 7.91 -3.30
C SER A 66 -0.17 6.75 -2.43
N ILE A 67 -1.41 6.81 -1.94
CA ILE A 67 -1.99 5.74 -1.14
C ILE A 67 -2.66 4.72 -2.05
N VAL A 68 -1.83 3.93 -2.73
CA VAL A 68 -2.28 2.85 -3.62
C VAL A 68 -2.85 1.70 -2.79
N LEU A 69 -4.00 1.19 -3.23
CA LEU A 69 -4.76 0.14 -2.53
C LEU A 69 -4.50 -1.21 -3.19
N ASP A 70 -4.16 -2.20 -2.37
CA ASP A 70 -4.12 -3.59 -2.82
C ASP A 70 -5.53 -4.23 -2.80
N PRO A 71 -5.70 -5.42 -3.42
CA PRO A 71 -7.01 -6.10 -3.45
C PRO A 71 -7.61 -6.37 -2.06
N LEU A 72 -6.79 -6.70 -1.06
CA LEU A 72 -7.26 -6.93 0.32
C LEU A 72 -7.76 -5.64 0.97
N ASP A 73 -7.15 -4.51 0.66
CA ASP A 73 -7.58 -3.20 1.15
C ASP A 73 -9.01 -2.91 0.70
N ILE A 74 -9.30 -3.14 -0.58
CA ILE A 74 -10.65 -2.95 -1.14
C ILE A 74 -11.66 -3.89 -0.47
N VAL A 75 -11.31 -5.18 -0.32
CA VAL A 75 -12.18 -6.14 0.38
C VAL A 75 -12.48 -5.70 1.80
N ARG A 76 -11.48 -5.25 2.56
CA ARG A 76 -11.64 -4.77 3.93
C ARG A 76 -12.49 -3.51 4.01
N ILE A 77 -12.25 -2.54 3.14
CA ILE A 77 -13.04 -1.30 3.09
C ILE A 77 -14.49 -1.61 2.73
N CYS A 78 -14.74 -2.39 1.69
CA CYS A 78 -16.09 -2.78 1.29
C CYS A 78 -16.84 -3.52 2.41
N ARG A 79 -16.21 -4.51 3.05
CA ARG A 79 -16.82 -5.25 4.17
C ARG A 79 -17.09 -4.36 5.38
N GLY A 80 -16.13 -3.49 5.72
CA GLY A 80 -16.24 -2.61 6.88
C GLY A 80 -17.23 -1.47 6.72
N THR A 81 -17.43 -0.96 5.50
CA THR A 81 -18.37 0.14 5.20
C THR A 81 -19.73 -0.33 4.69
N GLY A 82 -19.82 -1.56 4.19
CA GLY A 82 -20.98 -2.04 3.43
C GLY A 82 -21.10 -1.44 2.03
N ALA A 83 -20.10 -0.69 1.56
CA ALA A 83 -20.11 -0.08 0.22
C ALA A 83 -19.58 -1.06 -0.83
N THR A 84 -20.03 -0.90 -2.08
CA THR A 84 -19.42 -1.59 -3.23
C THR A 84 -18.19 -0.81 -3.72
N PHE A 85 -17.37 -1.47 -4.56
CA PHE A 85 -16.22 -0.81 -5.18
C PHE A 85 -16.65 0.44 -5.98
N GLU A 86 -17.72 0.33 -6.77
CA GLU A 86 -18.27 1.42 -7.58
C GLU A 86 -18.78 2.58 -6.69
N ALA A 87 -19.40 2.28 -5.56
CA ALA A 87 -19.80 3.30 -4.60
C ALA A 87 -18.62 4.05 -3.99
N LEU A 88 -17.50 3.35 -3.76
CA LEU A 88 -16.27 3.98 -3.28
C LEU A 88 -15.66 4.93 -4.32
N LEU A 89 -15.73 4.59 -5.63
CA LEU A 89 -15.26 5.46 -6.73
C LEU A 89 -16.01 6.79 -6.79
N ALA A 90 -17.21 6.88 -6.24
CA ALA A 90 -17.98 8.12 -6.23
C ALA A 90 -17.35 9.25 -5.39
N GLY A 91 -16.35 8.98 -4.53
CA GLY A 91 -15.73 10.05 -3.76
C GLY A 91 -14.72 9.62 -2.69
N LYS A 92 -14.39 8.33 -2.59
CA LYS A 92 -13.48 7.80 -1.58
C LYS A 92 -12.18 7.26 -2.16
N ILE A 93 -12.26 6.69 -3.35
CA ILE A 93 -11.14 6.16 -4.11
C ILE A 93 -11.17 6.70 -5.54
N GLU A 94 -10.07 6.62 -6.22
CA GLU A 94 -9.94 6.94 -7.64
C GLU A 94 -8.99 5.94 -8.31
N LEU A 95 -8.95 5.96 -9.64
CA LEU A 95 -8.07 5.10 -10.44
C LEU A 95 -6.99 5.98 -11.07
N ASN A 96 -5.73 5.61 -10.86
CA ASN A 96 -4.59 6.28 -11.46
C ASN A 96 -3.63 5.28 -12.09
N VAL A 97 -2.80 5.77 -13.03
CA VAL A 97 -1.69 4.98 -13.58
C VAL A 97 -0.56 4.94 -12.57
N VAL A 98 -0.16 3.74 -12.20
CA VAL A 98 0.92 3.46 -11.25
C VAL A 98 1.90 2.53 -11.93
N ASP A 99 3.08 3.01 -12.28
CA ASP A 99 4.10 2.26 -13.01
C ASP A 99 3.52 1.53 -14.26
N GLY A 100 2.70 2.23 -15.04
CA GLY A 100 2.07 1.74 -16.27
C GLY A 100 0.77 0.94 -16.08
N ILE A 101 0.37 0.61 -14.85
CA ILE A 101 -0.84 -0.16 -14.53
C ILE A 101 -1.88 0.77 -13.88
N ILE A 102 -3.16 0.67 -14.28
CA ILE A 102 -4.24 1.38 -13.60
C ILE A 102 -4.58 0.65 -12.29
N LEU A 103 -4.36 1.34 -11.16
CA LEU A 103 -4.66 0.82 -9.82
C LEU A 103 -5.52 1.79 -9.02
N PRO A 104 -6.32 1.32 -8.05
CA PRO A 104 -7.06 2.19 -7.15
C PRO A 104 -6.15 2.81 -6.09
N ASN A 105 -6.43 4.05 -5.73
CA ASN A 105 -5.81 4.75 -4.60
C ASN A 105 -6.85 5.54 -3.81
N LEU A 106 -6.51 5.91 -2.58
CA LEU A 106 -7.35 6.80 -1.80
C LEU A 106 -7.44 8.17 -2.46
N LYS A 107 -8.66 8.70 -2.55
CA LYS A 107 -8.90 10.03 -3.08
C LYS A 107 -8.68 11.09 -2.01
N MET A 108 -7.89 12.11 -2.35
CA MET A 108 -7.77 13.34 -1.56
C MET A 108 -8.82 14.34 -2.02
N THR A 109 -9.45 15.04 -1.07
CA THR A 109 -10.59 15.93 -1.34
C THR A 109 -10.49 17.23 -0.55
N GLY A 110 -11.15 18.28 -1.06
CA GLY A 110 -11.19 19.59 -0.43
C GLY A 110 -9.89 20.39 -0.61
N GLU A 111 -9.90 21.63 -0.12
CA GLU A 111 -8.75 22.55 -0.24
C GLU A 111 -7.53 22.06 0.56
N GLU A 112 -7.76 21.34 1.64
CA GLU A 112 -6.69 20.77 2.48
C GLU A 112 -6.18 19.41 1.97
N GLU A 113 -6.68 18.94 0.82
CA GLU A 113 -6.33 17.62 0.26
C GLU A 113 -6.46 16.49 1.29
N GLY A 114 -7.56 16.48 2.04
CA GLY A 114 -7.83 15.45 3.06
C GLY A 114 -8.28 14.13 2.44
N CYS A 115 -7.85 13.01 3.04
CA CYS A 115 -8.31 11.69 2.65
C CYS A 115 -9.85 11.62 2.70
N GLY A 116 -10.48 11.03 1.69
CA GLY A 116 -11.94 10.88 1.60
C GLY A 116 -12.59 10.18 2.80
N PHE A 117 -11.81 9.48 3.62
CA PHE A 117 -12.27 8.84 4.88
C PHE A 117 -11.93 9.64 6.14
N LEU A 118 -11.34 10.83 6.02
CA LEU A 118 -11.08 11.69 7.16
C LEU A 118 -12.38 12.37 7.59
N THR A 119 -12.71 12.30 8.89
CA THR A 119 -13.88 12.99 9.45
C THR A 119 -13.55 14.46 9.72
N ARG A 120 -14.57 15.27 9.99
CA ARG A 120 -14.39 16.69 10.38
C ARG A 120 -13.63 16.86 11.69
N GLU A 121 -13.67 15.84 12.55
CA GLU A 121 -12.96 15.80 13.83
C GLU A 121 -11.48 15.34 13.67
N GLY A 122 -11.01 15.16 12.41
CA GLY A 122 -9.65 14.74 12.11
C GLY A 122 -9.35 13.27 12.44
N ARG A 123 -10.37 12.39 12.41
CA ARG A 123 -10.20 10.94 12.61
C ARG A 123 -10.52 10.16 11.34
N CYS A 124 -9.82 9.04 11.17
CA CYS A 124 -10.11 8.11 10.09
C CYS A 124 -11.40 7.34 10.38
N SER A 125 -12.42 7.49 9.53
CA SER A 125 -13.70 6.78 9.68
C SER A 125 -13.61 5.27 9.44
N ILE A 126 -12.57 4.82 8.76
CA ILE A 126 -12.28 3.40 8.49
C ILE A 126 -11.10 2.88 9.29
N HIS A 127 -10.74 3.51 10.42
CA HIS A 127 -9.54 3.18 11.17
C HIS A 127 -9.38 1.67 11.50
N PRO A 128 -10.42 0.92 11.91
CA PRO A 128 -10.30 -0.51 12.20
C PRO A 128 -9.95 -1.37 10.97
N PHE A 129 -10.32 -0.91 9.78
CA PHE A 129 -10.11 -1.61 8.50
C PHE A 129 -9.39 -0.75 7.46
N ARG A 130 -8.60 0.21 7.93
CA ARG A 130 -7.74 1.07 7.10
C ARG A 130 -6.79 0.24 6.24
N PRO A 131 -6.38 0.76 5.07
CA PRO A 131 -5.45 0.10 4.16
C PRO A 131 -4.16 -0.38 4.83
N GLY A 132 -3.58 -1.43 4.30
CA GLY A 132 -2.32 -2.00 4.79
C GLY A 132 -1.18 -0.99 4.80
N ILE A 133 -1.12 -0.12 3.79
CA ILE A 133 -0.17 1.00 3.72
C ILE A 133 -0.36 2.01 4.87
N CYS A 134 -1.61 2.33 5.23
CA CYS A 134 -1.89 3.22 6.36
C CYS A 134 -1.57 2.56 7.71
N ARG A 135 -1.69 1.22 7.83
CA ARG A 135 -1.26 0.45 9.00
C ARG A 135 0.25 0.38 9.10
N LEU A 136 0.92 0.27 7.96
CA LEU A 136 2.37 0.17 7.88
C LEU A 136 3.06 1.45 8.32
N PHE A 137 2.56 2.62 7.89
CA PHE A 137 3.17 3.91 8.18
C PHE A 137 3.45 4.13 9.68
N PRO A 138 4.61 4.60 10.11
CA PRO A 138 5.73 5.14 9.33
C PRO A 138 6.76 4.11 8.87
N LEU A 139 6.44 2.83 8.86
CA LEU A 139 7.33 1.82 8.29
C LEU A 139 7.21 1.77 6.76
N GLY A 140 8.26 1.28 6.11
CA GLY A 140 8.29 0.90 4.72
C GLY A 140 8.68 -0.57 4.56
N ARG A 141 8.62 -1.08 3.33
CA ARG A 141 9.07 -2.43 2.98
C ARG A 141 10.31 -2.34 2.10
N TYR A 142 11.33 -3.10 2.47
CA TYR A 142 12.52 -3.31 1.67
C TYR A 142 12.44 -4.72 1.08
N TYR A 143 12.17 -4.80 -0.21
CA TYR A 143 12.01 -6.07 -0.90
C TYR A 143 13.36 -6.72 -1.20
N GLU A 144 13.44 -8.01 -0.93
CA GLU A 144 14.58 -8.88 -1.14
C GLU A 144 14.15 -10.05 -2.04
N GLU A 145 15.08 -10.88 -2.48
CA GLU A 145 14.82 -12.02 -3.38
C GLU A 145 13.69 -12.94 -2.89
N ASN A 146 13.59 -13.15 -1.57
CA ASN A 146 12.64 -14.09 -0.95
C ASN A 146 11.67 -13.38 0.03
N GLY A 147 11.13 -12.23 -0.35
CA GLY A 147 10.18 -11.50 0.49
C GLY A 147 10.61 -10.07 0.75
N PHE A 148 10.35 -9.58 1.97
CA PHE A 148 10.74 -8.23 2.35
C PHE A 148 11.02 -8.14 3.86
N ARG A 149 11.75 -7.09 4.24
CA ARG A 149 11.87 -6.63 5.61
C ARG A 149 11.29 -5.23 5.76
N TYR A 150 11.04 -4.83 6.98
CA TYR A 150 10.54 -3.50 7.29
C TYR A 150 11.71 -2.54 7.57
N PHE A 151 11.52 -1.27 7.30
CA PHE A 151 12.41 -0.20 7.75
C PHE A 151 11.61 0.96 8.33
N LEU A 152 12.19 1.74 9.23
CA LEU A 152 11.56 2.91 9.81
C LEU A 152 11.89 4.15 8.96
N GLN A 153 10.86 4.84 8.45
CA GLN A 153 11.01 6.14 7.80
C GLN A 153 11.14 7.23 8.87
N VAL A 154 12.27 7.93 8.87
CA VAL A 154 12.63 8.80 10.01
C VAL A 154 12.03 10.20 9.94
N HIS A 155 11.70 10.70 8.74
CA HIS A 155 11.23 12.08 8.51
C HIS A 155 9.75 12.20 8.17
N GLU A 156 9.03 11.10 8.02
CA GLU A 156 7.68 11.09 7.48
C GLU A 156 6.58 11.28 8.56
N CYS A 157 6.76 10.75 9.75
CA CYS A 157 5.79 10.89 10.83
C CYS A 157 6.11 12.12 11.67
N GLN A 158 5.16 13.05 11.75
CA GLN A 158 5.31 14.30 12.54
C GLN A 158 5.17 14.09 14.06
N LYS A 159 4.74 12.92 14.52
CA LYS A 159 4.66 12.63 15.95
C LYS A 159 6.06 12.47 16.56
N GLU A 160 6.35 13.31 17.53
CA GLU A 160 7.54 13.20 18.38
C GLU A 160 7.32 12.18 19.50
N ASN A 161 8.39 11.80 20.20
CA ASN A 161 8.34 10.94 21.40
C ASN A 161 7.69 9.56 21.18
N ARG A 162 7.79 8.99 19.97
CA ARG A 162 7.32 7.64 19.70
C ARG A 162 8.01 6.62 20.59
N THR A 163 7.26 5.63 21.06
CA THR A 163 7.79 4.53 21.86
C THR A 163 8.08 3.29 21.02
N LYS A 164 8.79 2.32 21.63
CA LYS A 164 9.12 1.06 20.97
C LYS A 164 7.96 0.09 21.05
N VAL A 165 7.61 -0.50 19.91
CA VAL A 165 6.60 -1.53 19.77
C VAL A 165 7.11 -2.65 18.86
N LYS A 166 6.65 -3.89 19.01
CA LYS A 166 6.94 -4.94 18.04
C LYS A 166 6.26 -4.60 16.70
N VAL A 167 6.98 -4.77 15.58
CA VAL A 167 6.44 -4.52 14.24
C VAL A 167 5.07 -5.18 14.05
N LYS A 168 4.92 -6.46 14.40
CA LYS A 168 3.63 -7.17 14.29
C LYS A 168 2.50 -6.55 15.10
N LYS A 169 2.78 -5.95 16.26
CA LYS A 169 1.77 -5.25 17.06
C LYS A 169 1.39 -3.91 16.45
N TRP A 170 2.38 -3.21 15.88
CA TRP A 170 2.14 -1.96 15.17
C TRP A 170 1.25 -2.17 13.93
N LEU A 171 1.55 -3.18 13.13
CA LEU A 171 0.78 -3.52 11.93
C LEU A 171 -0.66 -3.94 12.25
N ASP A 172 -0.88 -4.52 13.42
CA ASP A 172 -2.20 -4.99 13.89
C ASP A 172 -2.98 -5.74 12.79
N THR A 173 -2.31 -6.67 12.14
CA THR A 173 -2.85 -7.40 11.00
C THR A 173 -3.03 -8.88 11.39
N PRO A 174 -4.26 -9.42 11.34
CA PRO A 174 -4.51 -10.84 11.56
C PRO A 174 -3.73 -11.70 10.57
N ASN A 175 -3.29 -12.88 11.02
CA ASN A 175 -2.56 -13.84 10.18
C ASN A 175 -1.39 -13.18 9.43
N LEU A 176 -0.56 -12.44 10.15
CA LEU A 176 0.49 -11.61 9.57
C LEU A 176 1.40 -12.37 8.59
N LYS A 177 1.69 -13.64 8.85
CA LYS A 177 2.52 -14.47 7.95
C LYS A 177 1.85 -14.65 6.58
N ASP A 178 0.56 -14.91 6.56
CA ASP A 178 -0.19 -15.06 5.30
C ASP A 178 -0.30 -13.72 4.58
N TYR A 179 -0.49 -12.64 5.35
CA TYR A 179 -0.46 -11.28 4.81
C TYR A 179 0.90 -10.92 4.21
N GLU A 180 2.02 -11.21 4.87
CA GLU A 180 3.38 -10.97 4.34
C GLU A 180 3.61 -11.77 3.05
N THR A 181 3.17 -13.03 3.00
CA THR A 181 3.23 -13.88 1.80
C THR A 181 2.39 -13.28 0.66
N TYR A 182 1.17 -12.86 0.96
CA TYR A 182 0.27 -12.21 0.01
C TYR A 182 0.90 -10.94 -0.58
N ILE A 183 1.39 -10.04 0.26
CA ILE A 183 2.00 -8.78 -0.18
C ILE A 183 3.23 -9.02 -1.06
N ALA A 184 4.11 -9.95 -0.67
CA ALA A 184 5.29 -10.29 -1.47
C ALA A 184 4.90 -10.85 -2.85
N ARG A 185 3.88 -11.70 -2.91
CA ARG A 185 3.37 -12.27 -4.16
C ARG A 185 2.70 -11.22 -5.04
N TRP A 186 1.86 -10.36 -4.45
CA TRP A 186 1.21 -9.25 -5.16
C TRP A 186 2.24 -8.29 -5.76
N HIS A 187 3.24 -7.91 -4.98
CA HIS A 187 4.35 -7.09 -5.47
C HIS A 187 5.06 -7.74 -6.66
N GLY A 188 5.39 -9.03 -6.56
CA GLY A 188 6.02 -9.76 -7.66
C GLY A 188 5.20 -9.77 -8.95
N VAL A 189 3.87 -9.91 -8.84
CA VAL A 189 2.96 -9.80 -10.00
C VAL A 189 3.00 -8.40 -10.61
N LEU A 190 2.92 -7.37 -9.80
CA LEU A 190 2.98 -5.99 -10.30
C LEU A 190 4.29 -5.71 -11.05
N ILE A 191 5.43 -6.16 -10.53
CA ILE A 191 6.73 -6.01 -11.22
C ILE A 191 6.72 -6.73 -12.58
N GLN A 192 6.25 -7.97 -12.65
CA GLN A 192 6.18 -8.72 -13.91
C GLN A 192 5.27 -8.01 -14.94
N LEU A 193 4.12 -7.49 -14.49
CA LEU A 193 3.21 -6.75 -15.37
C LEU A 193 3.81 -5.42 -15.87
N GLN A 194 4.53 -4.71 -15.00
CA GLN A 194 5.25 -3.47 -15.36
C GLN A 194 6.32 -3.76 -16.42
N GLU A 195 7.12 -4.81 -16.23
CA GLU A 195 8.13 -5.24 -17.20
C GLU A 195 7.49 -5.63 -18.55
N TYR A 196 6.37 -6.34 -18.50
CA TYR A 196 5.62 -6.71 -19.69
C TYR A 196 5.08 -5.48 -20.44
N ILE A 197 4.46 -4.54 -19.73
CA ILE A 197 3.93 -3.31 -20.33
C ILE A 197 5.08 -2.44 -20.88
N ALA A 198 6.23 -2.37 -20.19
CA ALA A 198 7.39 -1.64 -20.70
C ALA A 198 7.90 -2.22 -22.03
N ALA A 199 7.82 -3.54 -22.21
CA ALA A 199 8.17 -4.21 -23.47
C ALA A 199 7.05 -4.14 -24.54
N HIS A 200 5.77 -4.00 -24.11
CA HIS A 200 4.58 -4.00 -24.94
C HIS A 200 3.61 -2.86 -24.53
N PRO A 201 3.94 -1.58 -24.80
CA PRO A 201 3.14 -0.44 -24.31
C PRO A 201 1.67 -0.46 -24.79
N GLU A 202 1.41 -1.02 -25.95
CA GLU A 202 0.05 -1.19 -26.51
C GLU A 202 -0.85 -2.08 -25.64
N SER A 203 -0.27 -2.95 -24.81
CA SER A 203 -1.00 -3.87 -23.93
C SER A 203 -1.47 -3.21 -22.63
N ALA A 204 -0.96 -2.04 -22.26
CA ALA A 204 -1.17 -1.41 -20.95
C ALA A 204 -2.65 -1.32 -20.54
N LYS A 205 -3.52 -0.95 -21.49
CA LYS A 205 -4.98 -0.87 -21.24
C LYS A 205 -5.60 -2.25 -20.98
N ALA A 206 -5.26 -3.24 -21.77
CA ALA A 206 -5.81 -4.59 -21.65
C ALA A 206 -5.35 -5.24 -20.34
N VAL A 207 -4.08 -5.13 -20.01
CA VAL A 207 -3.50 -5.61 -18.74
C VAL A 207 -4.16 -4.92 -17.54
N SER A 208 -4.29 -3.60 -17.56
CA SER A 208 -4.93 -2.85 -16.48
C SER A 208 -6.39 -3.28 -16.28
N MET A 209 -7.14 -3.47 -17.38
CA MET A 209 -8.54 -3.92 -17.29
C MET A 209 -8.66 -5.34 -16.74
N ASP A 210 -7.76 -6.26 -17.11
CA ASP A 210 -7.75 -7.63 -16.55
C ASP A 210 -7.42 -7.59 -15.03
N VAL A 211 -6.41 -6.82 -14.64
CA VAL A 211 -6.04 -6.63 -13.22
C VAL A 211 -7.23 -6.09 -12.43
N LEU A 212 -7.86 -5.02 -12.88
CA LEU A 212 -9.01 -4.44 -12.21
C LEU A 212 -10.18 -5.43 -12.13
N GLN A 213 -10.54 -6.07 -13.24
CA GLN A 213 -11.64 -7.02 -13.26
C GLN A 213 -11.39 -8.20 -12.33
N ARG A 214 -10.22 -8.81 -12.41
CA ARG A 214 -9.87 -10.05 -11.70
C ARG A 214 -9.70 -9.84 -10.20
N PHE A 215 -9.00 -8.78 -9.80
CA PHE A 215 -8.56 -8.61 -8.43
C PHE A 215 -9.36 -7.58 -7.62
N TYR A 216 -10.09 -6.67 -8.27
CA TYR A 216 -10.80 -5.59 -7.58
C TYR A 216 -12.32 -5.60 -7.81
N LEU A 217 -12.77 -5.83 -9.07
CA LEU A 217 -14.19 -5.76 -9.41
C LEU A 217 -14.93 -7.07 -9.16
N THR A 218 -14.29 -8.22 -9.43
CA THR A 218 -14.89 -9.53 -9.15
C THR A 218 -14.94 -9.78 -7.64
N PRO A 219 -16.12 -9.86 -7.02
CA PRO A 219 -16.24 -10.04 -5.57
C PRO A 219 -15.55 -11.32 -5.09
N TYR A 220 -14.90 -11.24 -3.92
CA TYR A 220 -14.39 -12.41 -3.22
C TYR A 220 -15.54 -13.10 -2.48
N GLN A 221 -15.75 -14.38 -2.80
CA GLN A 221 -16.92 -15.15 -2.38
C GLN A 221 -16.75 -15.74 -0.98
N THR A 222 -15.52 -16.00 -0.55
CA THR A 222 -15.22 -16.69 0.71
C THR A 222 -14.69 -15.73 1.76
N GLU A 223 -14.80 -16.13 3.05
CA GLU A 223 -14.08 -15.48 4.15
C GLU A 223 -12.55 -15.65 4.00
N GLU A 224 -12.13 -16.71 3.29
CA GLU A 224 -10.73 -17.09 3.04
C GLU A 224 -10.13 -16.34 1.85
N PHE A 225 -9.96 -15.01 2.02
CA PHE A 225 -9.43 -14.13 0.97
C PHE A 225 -8.15 -14.67 0.32
N TYR A 226 -7.18 -15.12 1.11
CA TYR A 226 -5.86 -15.51 0.57
C TYR A 226 -5.94 -16.70 -0.37
N SER A 227 -6.72 -17.73 -0.04
CA SER A 227 -6.91 -18.90 -0.90
C SER A 227 -7.51 -18.52 -2.26
N GLU A 228 -8.56 -17.71 -2.24
CA GLU A 228 -9.21 -17.25 -3.48
C GLU A 228 -8.31 -16.32 -4.29
N PHE A 229 -7.57 -15.43 -3.62
CA PHE A 229 -6.61 -14.56 -4.28
C PHE A 229 -5.51 -15.34 -5.00
N PHE A 230 -4.92 -16.35 -4.35
CA PHE A 230 -3.88 -17.17 -4.96
C PHE A 230 -4.41 -18.02 -6.12
N GLN A 231 -5.64 -18.52 -6.03
CA GLN A 231 -6.29 -19.17 -7.17
C GLN A 231 -6.42 -18.23 -8.37
N ARG A 232 -6.89 -17.00 -8.16
CA ARG A 232 -7.00 -15.99 -9.23
C ARG A 232 -5.64 -15.65 -9.84
N MET A 233 -4.57 -15.61 -9.03
CA MET A 233 -3.21 -15.43 -9.53
C MET A 233 -2.75 -16.58 -10.41
N ASP A 234 -3.03 -17.82 -10.01
CA ASP A 234 -2.61 -19.00 -10.78
C ASP A 234 -3.37 -19.10 -12.12
N GLU A 235 -4.62 -18.70 -12.15
CA GLU A 235 -5.41 -18.55 -13.38
C GLU A 235 -4.85 -17.46 -14.31
N ALA A 236 -4.32 -16.35 -13.74
CA ALA A 236 -3.73 -15.26 -14.50
C ALA A 236 -2.42 -15.65 -15.21
N LYS A 237 -1.61 -16.54 -14.62
CA LYS A 237 -0.34 -17.02 -15.22
C LYS A 237 -0.50 -17.69 -16.59
N ASN A 238 -1.70 -18.14 -16.93
CA ASN A 238 -2.00 -18.72 -18.23
C ASN A 238 -2.29 -17.67 -19.31
N ILE A 239 -2.24 -16.38 -18.97
CA ILE A 239 -2.56 -15.23 -19.84
C ILE A 239 -1.31 -14.37 -20.11
N LEU A 240 -0.29 -14.47 -19.24
CA LEU A 240 1.03 -13.85 -19.35
C LEU A 240 2.03 -14.88 -19.91
#